data_2877a8529e8066347f513d3198e1c9da
#
_entry.id   2877a8529e8066347f513d3198e1c9da
#
_cell.length_a   1.000
_cell.length_b   1.000
_cell.length_c   1.000
_cell.angle_alpha   90.00
_cell.angle_beta   90.00
_cell.angle_gamma   90.00
#
_symmetry.space_group_name_H-M   'P 1'
#
loop_
_entity.id
_entity.type
_entity.pdbx_description
1 polymer ?
#
loop_
_entity_poly.entity_id
_entity_poly.type
_entity_poly.pdbx_seq_one_letter_code
_entity_poly.pdbx_strand_id
1 'polypeptide(L)'
;MLAAILAAGLSFSIQIASAQMSTPPATDAEKEAAYATAIEIRTTDILKILNLADSDKSNTVYNLIVAQYHALRVRDAAIDTQLKVDGKAVTYVNRASLLAAEPKTLHDQFLTNLAKVLTPEQIEQVKNQMTYNKVKVTYDAYCEIVPGLTDADKAKIMELLTLAREEAMDGGNAPEKSYIFGQYKNKINAYLDAHGHDVAKSTQEWEAKQELAKKTTEPAK
;
A
#
# COMPACT_ATOMS: atom_id res chain seq x y z
N MET A 1 73.07 30.09 -7.19
CA MET A 1 72.20 30.70 -8.18
C MET A 1 71.36 29.63 -8.82
N LEU A 2 70.12 29.44 -8.37
CA LEU A 2 69.16 28.50 -8.99
C LEU A 2 67.92 29.31 -9.24
N ALA A 3 67.53 29.37 -10.50
CA ALA A 3 66.32 30.03 -10.97
C ALA A 3 65.14 29.11 -10.77
N ALA A 4 64.10 29.58 -10.09
CA ALA A 4 62.80 28.89 -9.95
C ALA A 4 61.94 29.29 -11.14
N ILE A 5 61.47 28.25 -11.88
CA ILE A 5 60.47 28.36 -12.96
C ILE A 5 59.14 28.11 -12.33
N LEU A 6 58.30 29.15 -12.27
CA LEU A 6 56.84 28.97 -11.94
C LEU A 6 56.11 28.48 -13.19
N ALA A 7 55.59 27.28 -13.13
CA ALA A 7 54.62 26.79 -14.09
C ALA A 7 53.20 27.07 -13.60
N ALA A 8 52.55 28.08 -14.20
CA ALA A 8 51.14 28.36 -13.95
C ALA A 8 50.29 27.37 -14.76
N GLY A 9 49.73 26.36 -14.10
CA GLY A 9 48.74 25.44 -14.67
C GLY A 9 47.34 26.08 -14.65
N LEU A 10 46.84 26.51 -15.78
CA LEU A 10 45.42 26.87 -15.96
C LEU A 10 44.60 25.58 -15.96
N SER A 11 43.94 25.28 -14.84
CA SER A 11 42.91 24.27 -14.78
C SER A 11 41.60 24.80 -15.37
N PHE A 12 41.29 24.40 -16.58
CA PHE A 12 40.04 24.72 -17.25
C PHE A 12 38.98 23.74 -16.67
N SER A 13 38.21 24.16 -15.68
CA SER A 13 37.07 23.41 -15.16
C SER A 13 35.91 23.55 -16.14
N ILE A 14 35.69 22.52 -16.96
CA ILE A 14 34.47 22.41 -17.78
C ILE A 14 33.35 22.06 -16.82
N GLN A 15 32.55 23.03 -16.40
CA GLN A 15 31.25 22.80 -15.78
C GLN A 15 30.29 22.33 -16.85
N ILE A 16 30.08 21.01 -16.91
CA ILE A 16 28.95 20.44 -17.65
C ILE A 16 27.72 20.76 -16.80
N ALA A 17 26.99 21.82 -17.18
CA ALA A 17 25.67 22.08 -16.68
C ALA A 17 24.76 20.93 -17.17
N SER A 18 24.53 19.95 -16.34
CA SER A 18 23.46 18.93 -16.54
C SER A 18 22.14 19.69 -16.44
N ALA A 19 21.61 20.10 -17.58
CA ALA A 19 20.22 20.52 -17.67
C ALA A 19 19.37 19.29 -17.31
N GLN A 20 18.88 19.24 -16.05
CA GLN A 20 17.78 18.35 -15.70
C GLN A 20 16.59 18.78 -16.53
N MET A 21 16.36 18.07 -17.64
CA MET A 21 15.10 18.13 -18.35
C MET A 21 14.04 17.64 -17.38
N SER A 22 13.34 18.56 -16.71
CA SER A 22 12.15 18.25 -15.93
C SER A 22 11.12 17.72 -16.92
N THR A 23 10.79 16.44 -16.81
CA THR A 23 9.68 15.84 -17.57
C THR A 23 8.43 16.68 -17.29
N PRO A 24 7.72 17.18 -18.31
CA PRO A 24 6.50 17.94 -18.08
C PRO A 24 5.52 17.09 -17.25
N PRO A 25 4.71 17.72 -16.37
CA PRO A 25 3.72 16.99 -15.60
C PRO A 25 2.77 16.25 -16.55
N ALA A 26 2.48 14.96 -16.24
CA ALA A 26 1.60 14.13 -17.06
C ALA A 26 0.24 14.81 -17.26
N THR A 27 -0.25 14.78 -18.48
CA THR A 27 -1.60 15.28 -18.84
C THR A 27 -2.68 14.42 -18.16
N ASP A 28 -3.90 14.92 -18.07
CA ASP A 28 -5.01 14.15 -17.48
C ASP A 28 -5.33 12.89 -18.30
N ALA A 29 -5.14 12.93 -19.62
CA ALA A 29 -5.27 11.75 -20.49
C ALA A 29 -4.19 10.69 -20.20
N GLU A 30 -2.94 11.09 -19.96
CA GLU A 30 -1.85 10.17 -19.59
C GLU A 30 -2.08 9.56 -18.20
N LYS A 31 -2.56 10.34 -17.25
CA LYS A 31 -2.94 9.83 -15.92
C LYS A 31 -4.09 8.82 -15.99
N GLU A 32 -5.08 9.08 -16.86
CA GLU A 32 -6.21 8.18 -17.09
C GLU A 32 -5.76 6.87 -17.73
N ALA A 33 -4.92 6.92 -18.77
CA ALA A 33 -4.37 5.73 -19.40
C ALA A 33 -3.52 4.90 -18.44
N ALA A 34 -2.67 5.54 -17.63
CA ALA A 34 -1.87 4.89 -16.62
C ALA A 34 -2.73 4.21 -15.53
N TYR A 35 -3.82 4.86 -15.12
CA TYR A 35 -4.78 4.30 -14.18
C TYR A 35 -5.50 3.07 -14.75
N ALA A 36 -6.01 3.16 -15.99
CA ALA A 36 -6.66 2.04 -16.66
C ALA A 36 -5.72 0.83 -16.77
N THR A 37 -4.48 1.04 -17.22
CA THR A 37 -3.44 0.00 -17.29
C THR A 37 -3.17 -0.62 -15.91
N ALA A 38 -3.06 0.20 -14.86
CA ALA A 38 -2.81 -0.30 -13.51
C ALA A 38 -3.97 -1.16 -12.98
N ILE A 39 -5.22 -0.82 -13.28
CA ILE A 39 -6.39 -1.63 -12.92
C ILE A 39 -6.39 -2.95 -13.67
N GLU A 40 -6.11 -2.91 -14.97
CA GLU A 40 -6.06 -4.12 -15.82
C GLU A 40 -5.03 -5.12 -15.31
N ILE A 41 -3.81 -4.66 -15.02
CA ILE A 41 -2.75 -5.49 -14.45
C ILE A 41 -3.20 -6.11 -13.11
N ARG A 42 -3.70 -5.30 -12.19
CA ARG A 42 -4.15 -5.78 -10.88
C ARG A 42 -5.28 -6.79 -10.96
N THR A 43 -6.25 -6.53 -11.83
CA THR A 43 -7.39 -7.43 -12.03
C THR A 43 -6.93 -8.77 -12.63
N THR A 44 -6.03 -8.71 -13.61
CA THR A 44 -5.44 -9.90 -14.21
C THR A 44 -4.66 -10.73 -13.18
N ASP A 45 -3.90 -10.09 -12.30
CA ASP A 45 -3.16 -10.79 -11.25
C ASP A 45 -4.09 -11.44 -10.21
N ILE A 46 -5.21 -10.80 -9.88
CA ILE A 46 -6.25 -11.41 -9.03
C ILE A 46 -6.83 -12.65 -9.70
N LEU A 47 -7.18 -12.57 -10.99
CA LEU A 47 -7.73 -13.71 -11.73
C LEU A 47 -6.75 -14.89 -11.84
N LYS A 48 -5.45 -14.63 -12.00
CA LYS A 48 -4.42 -15.68 -11.98
C LYS A 48 -4.43 -16.46 -10.66
N ILE A 49 -4.61 -15.77 -9.53
CA ILE A 49 -4.64 -16.39 -8.21
C ILE A 49 -5.93 -17.18 -8.00
N LEU A 50 -7.06 -16.65 -8.47
CA LEU A 50 -8.35 -17.35 -8.41
C LEU A 50 -8.37 -18.62 -9.25
N ASN A 51 -7.57 -18.66 -10.33
CA ASN A 51 -7.43 -19.80 -11.24
C ASN A 51 -8.79 -20.43 -11.64
N LEU A 52 -9.70 -19.58 -12.11
CA LEU A 52 -11.05 -20.00 -12.50
C LEU A 52 -10.99 -20.76 -13.83
N ALA A 53 -11.49 -22.01 -13.84
CA ALA A 53 -11.50 -22.84 -15.06
C ALA A 53 -12.55 -22.36 -16.08
N ASP A 54 -13.63 -21.72 -15.61
CA ASP A 54 -14.72 -21.20 -16.43
C ASP A 54 -14.38 -19.78 -16.92
N SER A 55 -14.31 -19.60 -18.24
CA SER A 55 -14.00 -18.33 -18.89
C SER A 55 -15.07 -17.26 -18.67
N ASP A 56 -16.35 -17.64 -18.67
CA ASP A 56 -17.45 -16.68 -18.50
C ASP A 56 -17.51 -16.17 -17.06
N LYS A 57 -17.28 -17.09 -16.11
CA LYS A 57 -17.10 -16.74 -14.71
C LYS A 57 -15.89 -15.82 -14.50
N SER A 58 -14.77 -16.12 -15.13
CA SER A 58 -13.55 -15.30 -15.09
C SER A 58 -13.81 -13.90 -15.63
N ASN A 59 -14.46 -13.77 -16.80
CA ASN A 59 -14.84 -12.50 -17.41
C ASN A 59 -15.81 -11.71 -16.51
N THR A 60 -16.78 -12.38 -15.89
CA THR A 60 -17.71 -11.74 -14.95
C THR A 60 -16.97 -11.15 -13.75
N VAL A 61 -16.06 -11.92 -13.14
CA VAL A 61 -15.24 -11.45 -12.01
C VAL A 61 -14.31 -10.31 -12.42
N TYR A 62 -13.70 -10.40 -13.60
CA TYR A 62 -12.89 -9.30 -14.16
C TYR A 62 -13.70 -7.99 -14.21
N ASN A 63 -14.88 -8.04 -14.81
CA ASN A 63 -15.74 -6.87 -14.97
C ASN A 63 -16.19 -6.29 -13.62
N LEU A 64 -16.51 -7.14 -12.64
CA LEU A 64 -16.88 -6.70 -11.29
C LEU A 64 -15.72 -5.96 -10.60
N ILE A 65 -14.49 -6.47 -10.70
CA ILE A 65 -13.31 -5.84 -10.07
C ILE A 65 -12.99 -4.51 -10.75
N VAL A 66 -12.99 -4.47 -12.08
CA VAL A 66 -12.75 -3.23 -12.84
C VAL A 66 -13.81 -2.18 -12.51
N ALA A 67 -15.09 -2.56 -12.50
CA ALA A 67 -16.19 -1.65 -12.15
C ALA A 67 -16.05 -1.10 -10.72
N GLN A 68 -15.62 -1.92 -9.76
CA GLN A 68 -15.36 -1.47 -8.39
C GLN A 68 -14.26 -0.42 -8.33
N TYR A 69 -13.12 -0.64 -9.00
CA TYR A 69 -12.05 0.35 -9.04
C TYR A 69 -12.51 1.69 -9.65
N HIS A 70 -13.28 1.64 -10.74
CA HIS A 70 -13.83 2.85 -11.35
C HIS A 70 -14.83 3.57 -10.42
N ALA A 71 -15.71 2.84 -9.75
CA ALA A 71 -16.67 3.42 -8.81
C ALA A 71 -15.95 4.10 -7.63
N LEU A 72 -14.93 3.46 -7.05
CA LEU A 72 -14.10 4.06 -6.00
C LEU A 72 -13.42 5.34 -6.48
N ARG A 73 -12.88 5.37 -7.69
CA ARG A 73 -12.25 6.56 -8.27
C ARG A 73 -13.23 7.72 -8.44
N VAL A 74 -14.45 7.44 -8.93
CA VAL A 74 -15.51 8.47 -9.08
C VAL A 74 -15.89 9.03 -7.72
N ARG A 75 -16.08 8.19 -6.72
CA ARG A 75 -16.33 8.61 -5.33
C ARG A 75 -15.21 9.50 -4.80
N ASP A 76 -13.95 9.07 -4.94
CA ASP A 76 -12.80 9.82 -4.43
C ASP A 76 -12.65 11.19 -5.10
N ALA A 77 -12.93 11.29 -6.40
CA ALA A 77 -12.94 12.58 -7.11
C ALA A 77 -14.03 13.51 -6.60
N ALA A 78 -15.21 12.99 -6.25
CA ALA A 78 -16.29 13.76 -5.65
C ALA A 78 -15.91 14.26 -4.25
N ILE A 79 -15.30 13.40 -3.42
CA ILE A 79 -14.79 13.77 -2.08
C ILE A 79 -13.71 14.86 -2.19
N ASP A 80 -12.75 14.70 -3.12
CA ASP A 80 -11.71 15.71 -3.34
C ASP A 80 -12.29 17.07 -3.75
N THR A 81 -13.32 17.04 -4.56
CA THR A 81 -14.04 18.25 -4.95
C THR A 81 -14.73 18.91 -3.75
N GLN A 82 -15.39 18.12 -2.91
CA GLN A 82 -16.02 18.62 -1.69
C GLN A 82 -15.00 19.22 -0.72
N LEU A 83 -13.86 18.55 -0.51
CA LEU A 83 -12.79 19.08 0.35
C LEU A 83 -12.27 20.43 -0.15
N LYS A 84 -12.10 20.61 -1.46
CA LYS A 84 -11.68 21.88 -2.06
C LYS A 84 -12.73 22.98 -1.88
N VAL A 85 -14.01 22.66 -2.06
CA VAL A 85 -15.13 23.57 -1.80
C VAL A 85 -15.14 24.02 -0.34
N ASP A 86 -14.89 23.11 0.59
CA ASP A 86 -14.81 23.38 2.03
C ASP A 86 -13.52 24.10 2.45
N GLY A 87 -12.62 24.42 1.53
CA GLY A 87 -11.32 25.02 1.82
C GLY A 87 -10.35 24.09 2.58
N LYS A 88 -10.58 22.79 2.54
CA LYS A 88 -9.75 21.79 3.21
C LYS A 88 -8.72 21.20 2.26
N ALA A 89 -7.54 20.88 2.80
CA ALA A 89 -6.50 20.17 2.02
C ALA A 89 -6.97 18.76 1.65
N VAL A 90 -6.65 18.33 0.43
CA VAL A 90 -6.91 16.98 -0.05
C VAL A 90 -5.84 16.05 0.54
N THR A 91 -6.13 15.47 1.70
CA THR A 91 -5.28 14.54 2.44
C THR A 91 -6.05 13.26 2.77
N TYR A 92 -5.34 12.18 3.06
CA TYR A 92 -5.97 10.92 3.49
C TYR A 92 -6.80 11.08 4.76
N VAL A 93 -6.33 11.90 5.70
CA VAL A 93 -7.06 12.18 6.96
C VAL A 93 -8.40 12.86 6.67
N ASN A 94 -8.41 13.89 5.82
CA ASN A 94 -9.63 14.63 5.50
C ASN A 94 -10.59 13.76 4.66
N ARG A 95 -10.09 12.95 3.74
CA ARG A 95 -10.91 11.96 3.01
C ARG A 95 -11.52 10.93 3.96
N ALA A 96 -10.72 10.34 4.85
CA ALA A 96 -11.21 9.35 5.81
C ALA A 96 -12.35 9.89 6.68
N SER A 97 -12.30 11.17 7.07
CA SER A 97 -13.37 11.82 7.83
C SER A 97 -14.70 11.89 7.06
N LEU A 98 -14.66 12.13 5.75
CA LEU A 98 -15.85 12.14 4.91
C LEU A 98 -16.34 10.72 4.62
N LEU A 99 -15.44 9.80 4.31
CA LEU A 99 -15.75 8.39 4.05
C LEU A 99 -16.40 7.69 5.25
N ALA A 100 -15.97 8.04 6.47
CA ALA A 100 -16.55 7.47 7.70
C ALA A 100 -18.03 7.85 7.90
N ALA A 101 -18.47 8.94 7.27
CA ALA A 101 -19.87 9.39 7.33
C ALA A 101 -20.73 8.80 6.20
N GLU A 102 -20.12 8.15 5.19
CA GLU A 102 -20.82 7.61 4.04
C GLU A 102 -21.25 6.14 4.25
N PRO A 103 -22.40 5.72 3.70
CA PRO A 103 -22.77 4.32 3.67
C PRO A 103 -21.75 3.50 2.89
N LYS A 104 -21.43 2.31 3.36
CA LYS A 104 -20.53 1.37 2.64
C LYS A 104 -21.19 0.72 1.42
N THR A 105 -22.03 1.46 0.70
CA THR A 105 -22.85 0.95 -0.39
C THR A 105 -22.03 0.31 -1.51
N LEU A 106 -20.92 0.93 -1.91
CA LEU A 106 -20.04 0.38 -2.95
C LEU A 106 -19.37 -0.93 -2.50
N HIS A 107 -18.91 -0.98 -1.25
CA HIS A 107 -18.32 -2.16 -0.65
C HIS A 107 -19.32 -3.33 -0.60
N ASP A 108 -20.50 -3.09 -0.02
CA ASP A 108 -21.52 -4.10 0.18
C ASP A 108 -22.07 -4.63 -1.16
N GLN A 109 -22.28 -3.76 -2.14
CA GLN A 109 -22.70 -4.14 -3.50
C GLN A 109 -21.65 -4.99 -4.20
N PHE A 110 -20.38 -4.61 -4.09
CA PHE A 110 -19.28 -5.35 -4.68
C PHE A 110 -19.21 -6.77 -4.12
N LEU A 111 -19.19 -6.91 -2.80
CA LEU A 111 -19.15 -8.23 -2.15
C LEU A 111 -20.40 -9.06 -2.46
N THR A 112 -21.59 -8.45 -2.46
CA THR A 112 -22.82 -9.11 -2.85
C THR A 112 -22.77 -9.64 -4.28
N ASN A 113 -22.19 -8.88 -5.21
CA ASN A 113 -22.07 -9.31 -6.60
C ASN A 113 -21.00 -10.40 -6.77
N LEU A 114 -19.87 -10.32 -6.06
CA LEU A 114 -18.90 -11.42 -6.04
C LEU A 114 -19.48 -12.72 -5.49
N ALA A 115 -20.31 -12.65 -4.44
CA ALA A 115 -20.93 -13.84 -3.82
C ALA A 115 -21.92 -14.58 -4.74
N LYS A 116 -22.37 -13.97 -5.84
CA LYS A 116 -23.19 -14.64 -6.85
C LYS A 116 -22.37 -15.59 -7.74
N VAL A 117 -21.05 -15.40 -7.80
CA VAL A 117 -20.16 -16.10 -8.75
C VAL A 117 -18.95 -16.77 -8.10
N LEU A 118 -18.54 -16.36 -6.90
CA LEU A 118 -17.37 -16.86 -6.18
C LEU A 118 -17.75 -17.56 -4.88
N THR A 119 -16.93 -18.52 -4.45
CA THR A 119 -17.03 -19.09 -3.09
C THR A 119 -16.55 -18.09 -2.04
N PRO A 120 -16.89 -18.25 -0.75
CA PRO A 120 -16.37 -17.41 0.32
C PRO A 120 -14.83 -17.33 0.34
N GLU A 121 -14.13 -18.44 0.12
CA GLU A 121 -12.67 -18.52 0.09
C GLU A 121 -12.09 -17.75 -1.10
N GLN A 122 -12.74 -17.78 -2.27
CA GLN A 122 -12.36 -17.01 -3.44
C GLN A 122 -12.57 -15.51 -3.22
N ILE A 123 -13.65 -15.12 -2.53
CA ILE A 123 -13.89 -13.72 -2.13
C ILE A 123 -12.77 -13.24 -1.18
N GLU A 124 -12.38 -14.05 -0.20
CA GLU A 124 -11.25 -13.72 0.67
C GLU A 124 -9.93 -13.55 -0.10
N GLN A 125 -9.70 -14.36 -1.14
CA GLN A 125 -8.55 -14.17 -2.04
C GLN A 125 -8.62 -12.82 -2.77
N VAL A 126 -9.79 -12.44 -3.33
CA VAL A 126 -9.99 -11.11 -3.96
C VAL A 126 -9.66 -9.99 -2.98
N LYS A 127 -10.25 -10.02 -1.77
CA LYS A 127 -10.00 -9.01 -0.72
C LYS A 127 -8.51 -8.88 -0.38
N ASN A 128 -7.83 -10.01 -0.20
CA ASN A 128 -6.41 -10.04 0.10
C ASN A 128 -5.58 -9.41 -1.02
N GLN A 129 -5.87 -9.74 -2.28
CA GLN A 129 -5.15 -9.20 -3.43
C GLN A 129 -5.42 -7.71 -3.65
N MET A 130 -6.66 -7.25 -3.49
CA MET A 130 -7.02 -5.83 -3.56
C MET A 130 -6.28 -4.98 -2.52
N THR A 131 -5.80 -5.60 -1.45
CA THR A 131 -5.04 -4.95 -0.38
C THR A 131 -3.57 -5.39 -0.30
N TYR A 132 -3.02 -5.91 -1.42
CA TYR A 132 -1.61 -6.31 -1.54
C TYR A 132 -1.18 -7.37 -0.52
N ASN A 133 -2.09 -8.25 -0.14
CA ASN A 133 -1.86 -9.30 0.85
C ASN A 133 -1.34 -8.80 2.21
N LYS A 134 -1.65 -7.54 2.54
CA LYS A 134 -1.11 -6.85 3.73
C LYS A 134 -1.48 -7.53 5.05
N VAL A 135 -2.61 -8.23 5.13
CA VAL A 135 -2.98 -8.99 6.34
C VAL A 135 -1.89 -10.01 6.65
N LYS A 136 -1.61 -10.90 5.69
CA LYS A 136 -0.59 -11.95 5.90
C LYS A 136 0.79 -11.38 6.17
N VAL A 137 1.24 -10.45 5.33
CA VAL A 137 2.58 -9.84 5.46
C VAL A 137 2.76 -9.14 6.80
N THR A 138 1.73 -8.42 7.26
CA THR A 138 1.82 -7.69 8.53
C THR A 138 1.71 -8.64 9.72
N TYR A 139 0.84 -9.66 9.64
CA TYR A 139 0.71 -10.67 10.69
C TYR A 139 2.02 -11.46 10.89
N ASP A 140 2.61 -11.93 9.79
CA ASP A 140 3.88 -12.66 9.83
C ASP A 140 4.99 -11.78 10.45
N ALA A 141 5.03 -10.49 10.09
CA ALA A 141 5.99 -9.55 10.66
C ALA A 141 5.81 -9.38 12.18
N TYR A 142 4.58 -9.27 12.69
CA TYR A 142 4.36 -9.23 14.14
C TYR A 142 4.83 -10.52 14.82
N CYS A 143 4.52 -11.67 14.25
CA CYS A 143 4.94 -12.96 14.79
C CYS A 143 6.47 -13.15 14.80
N GLU A 144 7.17 -12.55 13.84
CA GLU A 144 8.63 -12.60 13.77
C GLU A 144 9.30 -11.59 14.71
N ILE A 145 8.74 -10.37 14.79
CA ILE A 145 9.36 -9.23 15.50
C ILE A 145 9.10 -9.29 16.99
N VAL A 146 7.86 -9.63 17.42
CA VAL A 146 7.45 -9.56 18.82
C VAL A 146 7.54 -10.93 19.46
N PRO A 147 8.49 -11.16 20.38
CA PRO A 147 8.63 -12.44 21.05
C PRO A 147 7.51 -12.70 22.06
N GLY A 148 7.14 -13.96 22.24
CA GLY A 148 6.24 -14.39 23.31
C GLY A 148 4.78 -14.05 23.10
N LEU A 149 4.34 -13.75 21.85
CA LEU A 149 2.94 -13.55 21.54
C LEU A 149 2.11 -14.80 21.89
N THR A 150 1.11 -14.61 22.73
CA THR A 150 0.12 -15.65 23.08
C THR A 150 -0.85 -15.90 21.90
N ASP A 151 -1.63 -16.98 21.97
CA ASP A 151 -2.67 -17.22 20.97
C ASP A 151 -3.76 -16.12 21.00
N ALA A 152 -4.04 -15.53 22.17
CA ALA A 152 -4.94 -14.40 22.30
C ALA A 152 -4.40 -13.13 21.61
N ASP A 153 -3.10 -12.85 21.73
CA ASP A 153 -2.46 -11.73 21.05
C ASP A 153 -2.51 -11.93 19.52
N LYS A 154 -2.15 -13.12 19.05
CA LYS A 154 -2.21 -13.47 17.63
C LYS A 154 -3.63 -13.36 17.06
N ALA A 155 -4.64 -13.81 17.81
CA ALA A 155 -6.03 -13.67 17.42
C ALA A 155 -6.44 -12.19 17.32
N LYS A 156 -6.01 -11.35 18.28
CA LYS A 156 -6.31 -9.92 18.26
C LYS A 156 -5.60 -9.18 17.14
N ILE A 157 -4.35 -9.53 16.84
CA ILE A 157 -3.64 -9.01 15.68
C ILE A 157 -4.40 -9.36 14.39
N MET A 158 -4.79 -10.61 14.22
CA MET A 158 -5.53 -11.07 13.03
C MET A 158 -6.88 -10.37 12.90
N GLU A 159 -7.64 -10.22 14.00
CA GLU A 159 -8.90 -9.46 14.03
C GLU A 159 -8.71 -8.04 13.50
N LEU A 160 -7.75 -7.30 14.08
CA LEU A 160 -7.51 -5.90 13.71
C LEU A 160 -7.00 -5.76 12.28
N LEU A 161 -6.16 -6.67 11.79
CA LEU A 161 -5.69 -6.67 10.42
C LEU A 161 -6.81 -7.02 9.42
N THR A 162 -7.74 -7.89 9.79
CA THR A 162 -8.93 -8.19 8.99
C THR A 162 -9.82 -6.96 8.86
N LEU A 163 -10.06 -6.23 9.96
CA LEU A 163 -10.80 -4.96 9.92
C LEU A 163 -10.10 -3.91 9.07
N ALA A 164 -8.76 -3.82 9.17
CA ALA A 164 -7.95 -2.94 8.32
C ALA A 164 -8.13 -3.28 6.83
N ARG A 165 -8.19 -4.56 6.49
CA ARG A 165 -8.41 -5.02 5.11
C ARG A 165 -9.78 -4.60 4.57
N GLU A 166 -10.85 -4.83 5.34
CA GLU A 166 -12.21 -4.46 4.92
C GLU A 166 -12.30 -2.93 4.65
N GLU A 167 -11.66 -2.11 5.48
CA GLU A 167 -11.61 -0.67 5.26
C GLU A 167 -10.70 -0.29 4.07
N ALA A 168 -9.53 -0.92 3.97
CA ALA A 168 -8.55 -0.62 2.92
C ALA A 168 -8.98 -1.07 1.52
N MET A 169 -9.91 -2.02 1.39
CA MET A 169 -10.49 -2.38 0.09
C MET A 169 -11.10 -1.16 -0.60
N ASP A 170 -11.69 -0.26 0.16
CA ASP A 170 -12.34 0.94 -0.33
C ASP A 170 -11.38 2.12 -0.56
N GLY A 171 -10.11 1.98 -0.20
CA GLY A 171 -9.08 2.97 -0.50
C GLY A 171 -8.77 3.04 -1.99
N GLY A 172 -8.74 4.25 -2.55
CA GLY A 172 -8.60 4.50 -3.99
C GLY A 172 -7.21 4.19 -4.56
N ASN A 173 -6.18 4.14 -3.70
CA ASN A 173 -4.79 3.95 -4.13
C ASN A 173 -3.93 3.24 -3.07
N ALA A 174 -2.72 2.83 -3.46
CA ALA A 174 -1.81 2.10 -2.57
C ALA A 174 -1.36 2.90 -1.33
N PRO A 175 -1.02 4.20 -1.42
CA PRO A 175 -0.72 5.02 -0.26
C PRO A 175 -1.87 5.10 0.74
N GLU A 176 -3.12 5.26 0.28
CA GLU A 176 -4.31 5.32 1.15
C GLU A 176 -4.55 3.99 1.87
N LYS A 177 -4.47 2.86 1.14
CA LYS A 177 -4.53 1.53 1.76
C LYS A 177 -3.43 1.35 2.81
N SER A 178 -2.22 1.85 2.56
CA SER A 178 -1.11 1.79 3.52
C SER A 178 -1.35 2.67 4.74
N TYR A 179 -1.96 3.84 4.57
CA TYR A 179 -2.37 4.71 5.66
C TYR A 179 -3.38 4.01 6.58
N ILE A 180 -4.43 3.40 6.00
CA ILE A 180 -5.44 2.65 6.76
C ILE A 180 -4.79 1.53 7.57
N PHE A 181 -3.98 0.68 6.94
CA PHE A 181 -3.23 -0.36 7.68
C PHE A 181 -2.33 0.23 8.78
N GLY A 182 -1.75 1.42 8.56
CA GLY A 182 -0.97 2.16 9.56
C GLY A 182 -1.78 2.50 10.80
N GLN A 183 -3.03 2.96 10.65
CA GLN A 183 -3.92 3.26 11.77
C GLN A 183 -4.22 2.00 12.60
N TYR A 184 -4.44 0.87 11.94
CA TYR A 184 -4.68 -0.40 12.63
C TYR A 184 -3.42 -0.97 13.28
N LYS A 185 -2.24 -0.78 12.69
CA LYS A 185 -0.96 -1.12 13.33
C LYS A 185 -0.76 -0.34 14.64
N ASN A 186 -1.15 0.95 14.67
CA ASN A 186 -1.11 1.71 15.92
C ASN A 186 -2.04 1.10 17.00
N LYS A 187 -3.24 0.63 16.60
CA LYS A 187 -4.16 -0.07 17.54
C LYS A 187 -3.58 -1.40 18.02
N ILE A 188 -2.93 -2.16 17.13
CA ILE A 188 -2.24 -3.41 17.48
C ILE A 188 -1.10 -3.14 18.47
N ASN A 189 -0.24 -2.17 18.19
CA ASN A 189 0.87 -1.82 19.06
C ASN A 189 0.37 -1.41 20.45
N ALA A 190 -0.63 -0.53 20.52
CA ALA A 190 -1.22 -0.12 21.80
C ALA A 190 -1.83 -1.31 22.59
N TYR A 191 -2.46 -2.26 21.90
CA TYR A 191 -2.97 -3.48 22.51
C TYR A 191 -1.82 -4.33 23.08
N LEU A 192 -0.79 -4.58 22.29
CA LEU A 192 0.36 -5.41 22.69
C LEU A 192 1.14 -4.80 23.83
N ASP A 193 1.39 -3.48 23.79
CA ASP A 193 2.05 -2.74 24.86
C ASP A 193 1.25 -2.84 26.19
N ALA A 194 -0.08 -2.75 26.12
CA ALA A 194 -0.96 -2.92 27.30
C ALA A 194 -0.95 -4.36 27.85
N HIS A 195 -0.54 -5.36 27.05
CA HIS A 195 -0.44 -6.76 27.44
C HIS A 195 1.00 -7.21 27.75
N GLY A 196 1.91 -6.26 27.97
CA GLY A 196 3.27 -6.51 28.43
C GLY A 196 4.30 -6.76 27.34
N HIS A 197 3.97 -6.51 26.07
CA HIS A 197 4.92 -6.53 24.97
C HIS A 197 5.46 -5.11 24.72
N ASP A 198 6.76 -4.96 24.60
CA ASP A 198 7.38 -3.70 24.17
C ASP A 198 7.65 -3.79 22.64
N VAL A 199 6.66 -3.37 21.83
CA VAL A 199 6.73 -3.47 20.38
C VAL A 199 7.86 -2.62 19.82
N ALA A 200 8.09 -1.44 20.36
CA ALA A 200 9.15 -0.54 19.90
C ALA A 200 10.54 -1.14 20.14
N LYS A 201 10.79 -1.65 21.33
CA LYS A 201 12.05 -2.33 21.67
C LYS A 201 12.25 -3.59 20.83
N SER A 202 11.22 -4.43 20.68
CA SER A 202 11.27 -5.65 19.86
C SER A 202 11.64 -5.33 18.41
N THR A 203 11.09 -4.24 17.85
CA THR A 203 11.40 -3.79 16.49
C THR A 203 12.87 -3.36 16.37
N GLN A 204 13.39 -2.58 17.32
CA GLN A 204 14.79 -2.15 17.33
C GLN A 204 15.76 -3.35 17.44
N GLU A 205 15.45 -4.31 18.29
CA GLU A 205 16.27 -5.52 18.45
C GLU A 205 16.25 -6.38 17.18
N TRP A 206 15.10 -6.49 16.54
CA TRP A 206 14.98 -7.22 15.27
C TRP A 206 15.77 -6.52 14.15
N GLU A 207 15.65 -5.20 13.99
CA GLU A 207 16.39 -4.41 13.01
C GLU A 207 17.90 -4.56 13.21
N ALA A 208 18.39 -4.48 14.45
CA ALA A 208 19.80 -4.65 14.78
C ALA A 208 20.31 -6.06 14.39
N LYS A 209 19.51 -7.09 14.60
CA LYS A 209 19.85 -8.47 14.15
C LYS A 209 19.93 -8.57 12.63
N GLN A 210 18.99 -7.96 11.90
CA GLN A 210 18.99 -7.95 10.44
C GLN A 210 20.22 -7.24 9.87
N GLU A 211 20.59 -6.08 10.44
CA GLU A 211 21.79 -5.35 10.03
C GLU A 211 23.09 -6.13 10.29
N LEU A 212 23.17 -6.85 11.41
CA LEU A 212 24.32 -7.69 11.71
C LEU A 212 24.42 -8.86 10.71
N ALA A 213 23.30 -9.50 10.39
CA ALA A 213 23.24 -10.59 9.44
C ALA A 213 23.67 -10.16 8.02
N LYS A 214 23.27 -8.98 7.57
CA LYS A 214 23.72 -8.42 6.28
C LYS A 214 25.24 -8.23 6.23
N LYS A 215 25.83 -7.67 7.29
CA LYS A 215 27.29 -7.43 7.37
C LYS A 215 28.11 -8.71 7.37
N THR A 216 27.56 -9.82 7.90
CA THR A 216 28.24 -11.13 7.91
C THR A 216 28.12 -11.88 6.59
N THR A 217 27.17 -11.50 5.71
CA THR A 217 26.97 -12.13 4.40
C THR A 217 27.65 -11.40 3.24
N GLU A 218 28.15 -10.16 3.44
CA GLU A 218 28.98 -9.49 2.44
C GLU A 218 30.40 -10.12 2.43
N PRO A 219 30.85 -10.67 1.29
CA PRO A 219 32.23 -11.16 1.18
C PRO A 219 33.19 -9.99 1.35
N ALA A 220 34.19 -10.18 2.21
CA ALA A 220 35.30 -9.23 2.37
C ALA A 220 35.91 -8.91 0.99
N LYS A 221 35.90 -7.63 0.61
CA LYS A 221 36.54 -7.15 -0.61
C LYS A 221 38.03 -7.13 -0.46
#